data_c17b5cc49bff424bceafde5f30175722
#
_entry.id   c17b5cc49bff424bceafde5f30175722
#
_cell.length_a   1.000
_cell.length_b   1.000
_cell.length_c   1.000
_cell.angle_alpha   90.00
_cell.angle_beta   90.00
_cell.angle_gamma   90.00
#
_symmetry.space_group_name_H-M   'P 1'
#
loop_
_entity.id
_entity.type
_entity.pdbx_description
1 polymer ?
#
loop_
_entity_poly.entity_id
_entity_poly.type
_entity_poly.pdbx_seq_one_letter_code
_entity_poly.pdbx_strand_id
1 'polypeptide(L)'
;DREELNQAASHLRPGGHLIVLSPAHQRLFSPFDAAIGHFRRYNRPMLRTISPASLRLERMRYLDCAGLILSAANMLLLRQSMPTEAQLRFWDNWIVPVSRVLDQLFRYSVGKTIIAVWRKPH
;
A
#
# COMPACT_ATOMS: atom_id res chain seq x y z
N ASP A 1 -11.96 7.80 5.62
CA ASP A 1 -11.43 7.11 4.42
C ASP A 1 -12.35 7.28 3.20
N ARG A 2 -13.64 6.85 3.29
CA ARG A 2 -14.59 6.98 2.17
C ARG A 2 -14.87 8.43 1.81
N GLU A 3 -15.07 9.28 2.81
CA GLU A 3 -15.31 10.71 2.62
C GLU A 3 -14.11 11.41 1.97
N GLU A 4 -12.90 11.10 2.43
CA GLU A 4 -11.65 11.63 1.86
C GLU A 4 -11.49 11.23 0.39
N LEU A 5 -11.77 9.96 0.06
CA LEU A 5 -11.71 9.49 -1.32
C LEU A 5 -12.78 10.16 -2.20
N ASN A 6 -13.99 10.36 -1.68
CA ASN A 6 -15.04 11.08 -2.40
C ASN A 6 -14.69 12.57 -2.59
N GLN A 7 -14.12 13.20 -1.58
CA GLN A 7 -13.64 14.56 -1.67
C GLN A 7 -12.52 14.69 -2.71
N ALA A 8 -11.52 13.80 -2.66
CA ALA A 8 -10.45 13.77 -3.66
C ALA A 8 -11.01 13.57 -5.09
N ALA A 9 -12.00 12.65 -5.24
CA ALA A 9 -12.66 12.41 -6.51
C ALA A 9 -13.40 13.65 -7.06
N SER A 10 -13.97 14.47 -6.18
CA SER A 10 -14.68 15.69 -6.57
C SER A 10 -13.76 16.74 -7.24
N HIS A 11 -12.49 16.78 -6.81
CA HIS A 11 -11.49 17.70 -7.34
C HIS A 11 -10.87 17.25 -8.67
N LEU A 12 -11.10 16.02 -9.10
CA LEU A 12 -10.58 15.52 -10.37
C LEU A 12 -11.33 16.11 -11.55
N ARG A 13 -10.60 16.45 -12.60
CA ARG A 13 -11.16 16.74 -13.91
C ARG A 13 -11.62 15.44 -14.60
N PRO A 14 -12.58 15.50 -15.55
CA PRO A 14 -12.88 14.36 -16.41
C PRO A 14 -11.60 13.79 -17.04
N GLY A 15 -11.46 12.46 -17.04
CA GLY A 15 -10.25 11.77 -17.47
C GLY A 15 -9.11 11.72 -16.45
N GLY A 16 -9.20 12.45 -15.34
CA GLY A 16 -8.19 12.50 -14.27
C GLY A 16 -8.12 11.19 -13.47
N HIS A 17 -7.00 10.97 -12.81
CA HIS A 17 -6.74 9.76 -12.02
C HIS A 17 -6.58 10.08 -10.53
N LEU A 18 -7.15 9.23 -9.68
CA LEU A 18 -6.88 9.16 -8.25
C LEU A 18 -5.99 7.95 -7.99
N ILE A 19 -4.83 8.18 -7.40
CA ILE A 19 -3.88 7.13 -7.04
C ILE A 19 -3.76 7.11 -5.53
N VAL A 20 -4.01 5.94 -4.93
CA VAL A 20 -3.86 5.73 -3.49
C VAL A 20 -2.81 4.65 -3.27
N LEU A 21 -1.82 4.96 -2.47
CA LEU A 21 -0.81 4.04 -1.97
C LEU A 21 -1.00 3.90 -0.46
N SER A 22 -1.11 2.68 0.02
CA SER A 22 -1.37 2.42 1.44
C SER A 22 -0.67 1.14 1.90
N PRO A 23 -0.29 1.04 3.19
CA PRO A 23 0.18 -0.22 3.74
C PRO A 23 -0.92 -1.29 3.64
N ALA A 24 -0.48 -2.51 3.30
CA ALA A 24 -1.37 -3.65 3.09
C ALA A 24 -1.39 -4.58 4.31
N HIS A 25 -2.47 -5.38 4.39
CA HIS A 25 -2.68 -6.44 5.37
C HIS A 25 -2.78 -5.96 6.82
N GLN A 26 -4.01 -5.79 7.30
CA GLN A 26 -4.30 -5.33 8.68
C GLN A 26 -3.61 -6.19 9.77
N ARG A 27 -3.39 -7.48 9.52
CA ARG A 27 -2.68 -8.38 10.45
C ARG A 27 -1.22 -7.98 10.69
N LEU A 28 -0.64 -7.17 9.80
CA LEU A 28 0.72 -6.64 9.92
C LEU A 28 0.77 -5.25 10.56
N PHE A 29 -0.37 -4.75 11.05
CA PHE A 29 -0.40 -3.49 11.78
C PHE A 29 0.52 -3.56 13.00
N SER A 30 1.41 -2.62 13.12
CA SER A 30 2.49 -2.63 14.11
C SER A 30 2.57 -1.31 14.87
N PRO A 31 3.33 -1.26 15.97
CA PRO A 31 3.63 0.00 16.66
C PRO A 31 4.24 1.07 15.75
N PHE A 32 4.97 0.66 14.70
CA PHE A 32 5.50 1.58 13.69
C PHE A 32 4.37 2.28 12.93
N ASP A 33 3.33 1.55 12.51
CA ASP A 33 2.19 2.17 11.82
C ASP A 33 1.54 3.25 12.70
N ALA A 34 1.32 2.93 13.98
CA ALA A 34 0.76 3.88 14.94
C ALA A 34 1.66 5.10 15.16
N ALA A 35 2.98 4.89 15.24
CA ALA A 35 3.96 5.96 15.45
C ALA A 35 4.02 6.96 14.29
N ILE A 36 3.77 6.51 13.05
CA ILE A 36 3.74 7.38 11.86
C ILE A 36 2.32 7.87 11.50
N GLY A 37 1.34 7.64 12.38
CA GLY A 37 -0.02 8.14 12.22
C GLY A 37 -0.92 7.30 11.31
N HIS A 38 -0.54 6.06 11.02
CA HIS A 38 -1.43 5.14 10.32
C HIS A 38 -2.48 4.59 11.27
N PHE A 39 -3.75 4.61 10.86
CA PHE A 39 -4.86 4.08 11.65
C PHE A 39 -5.21 2.65 11.26
N ARG A 40 -4.93 2.25 10.03
CA ARG A 40 -5.21 0.91 9.50
C ARG A 40 -4.39 0.60 8.26
N ARG A 41 -4.34 -0.68 7.93
CA ARG A 41 -3.83 -1.20 6.66
C ARG A 41 -4.98 -1.72 5.81
N TYR A 42 -4.79 -1.74 4.50
CA TYR A 42 -5.86 -2.08 3.56
C TYR A 42 -5.60 -3.40 2.84
N ASN A 43 -6.66 -3.97 2.31
CA ASN A 43 -6.64 -5.05 1.34
C ASN A 43 -7.57 -4.71 0.16
N ARG A 44 -7.54 -5.53 -0.88
CA ARG A 44 -8.36 -5.30 -2.08
C ARG A 44 -9.86 -5.17 -1.80
N PRO A 45 -10.51 -6.08 -1.02
CA PRO A 45 -11.92 -5.95 -0.69
C PRO A 45 -12.24 -4.64 0.04
N MET A 46 -11.43 -4.25 1.02
CA MET A 46 -11.65 -3.00 1.76
C MET A 46 -11.60 -1.77 0.85
N LEU A 47 -10.58 -1.66 -0.02
CA LEU A 47 -10.48 -0.54 -0.96
C LEU A 47 -11.63 -0.52 -1.97
N ARG A 48 -12.10 -1.69 -2.42
CA ARG A 48 -13.29 -1.76 -3.28
C ARG A 48 -14.54 -1.26 -2.57
N THR A 49 -14.73 -1.58 -1.30
CA THR A 49 -15.90 -1.16 -0.52
C THR A 49 -15.95 0.35 -0.32
N ILE A 50 -14.80 1.02 -0.22
CA ILE A 50 -14.71 2.48 -0.04
C ILE A 50 -14.47 3.24 -1.36
N SER A 51 -14.44 2.54 -2.50
CA SER A 51 -14.25 3.15 -3.82
C SER A 51 -15.31 4.23 -4.09
N PRO A 52 -14.92 5.42 -4.57
CA PRO A 52 -15.87 6.43 -4.98
C PRO A 52 -16.75 5.95 -6.14
N ALA A 53 -18.06 6.10 -6.02
CA ALA A 53 -19.01 5.71 -7.06
C ALA A 53 -18.84 6.50 -8.38
N SER A 54 -18.28 7.72 -8.28
CA SER A 54 -17.99 8.59 -9.42
C SER A 54 -16.73 8.22 -10.19
N LEU A 55 -15.96 7.24 -9.71
CA LEU A 55 -14.71 6.81 -10.32
C LEU A 55 -14.77 5.36 -10.77
N ARG A 56 -14.08 5.07 -11.87
CA ARG A 56 -13.88 3.69 -12.34
C ARG A 56 -12.54 3.17 -11.84
N LEU A 57 -12.55 2.03 -11.15
CA LEU A 57 -11.32 1.35 -10.74
C LEU A 57 -10.64 0.76 -11.99
N GLU A 58 -9.43 1.21 -12.29
CA GLU A 58 -8.62 0.72 -13.41
C GLU A 58 -7.60 -0.32 -12.97
N ARG A 59 -6.98 -0.11 -11.80
CA ARG A 59 -5.88 -0.98 -11.36
C ARG A 59 -5.83 -1.07 -9.85
N MET A 60 -5.52 -2.26 -9.37
CA MET A 60 -5.26 -2.51 -7.95
C MET A 60 -4.21 -3.62 -7.83
N ARG A 61 -3.07 -3.28 -7.24
CA ARG A 61 -1.90 -4.17 -7.15
C ARG A 61 -1.30 -4.14 -5.75
N TYR A 62 -0.72 -5.26 -5.35
CA TYR A 62 0.20 -5.30 -4.22
C TYR A 62 1.63 -5.06 -4.72
N LEU A 63 2.44 -4.42 -3.90
CA LEU A 63 3.84 -4.10 -4.15
C LEU A 63 4.68 -4.49 -2.94
N ASP A 64 5.99 -4.66 -3.16
CA ASP A 64 6.97 -4.96 -2.13
C ASP A 64 6.76 -6.34 -1.49
N CYS A 65 6.82 -7.37 -2.32
CA CYS A 65 6.72 -8.77 -1.89
C CYS A 65 7.84 -9.18 -0.92
N ALA A 66 9.09 -8.82 -1.20
CA ALA A 66 10.22 -9.11 -0.30
C ALA A 66 10.08 -8.36 1.03
N GLY A 67 9.62 -7.11 0.98
CA GLY A 67 9.33 -6.32 2.17
C GLY A 67 8.23 -6.91 3.04
N LEU A 68 7.25 -7.59 2.45
CA LEU A 68 6.23 -8.31 3.20
C LEU A 68 6.84 -9.40 4.08
N ILE A 69 7.73 -10.22 3.51
CA ILE A 69 8.42 -11.30 4.21
C ILE A 69 9.25 -10.74 5.38
N LEU A 70 10.04 -9.70 5.11
CA LEU A 70 10.87 -9.07 6.14
C LEU A 70 10.05 -8.39 7.24
N SER A 71 8.93 -7.75 6.89
CA SER A 71 8.03 -7.15 7.88
C SER A 71 7.38 -8.19 8.77
N ALA A 72 6.97 -9.33 8.22
CA ALA A 72 6.46 -10.45 9.00
C ALA A 72 7.53 -11.04 9.92
N ALA A 73 8.76 -11.21 9.43
CA ALA A 73 9.88 -11.68 10.23
C ALA A 73 10.22 -10.71 11.37
N ASN A 74 10.25 -9.40 11.08
CA ASN A 74 10.48 -8.37 12.12
C ASN A 74 9.38 -8.41 13.20
N MET A 75 8.12 -8.54 12.80
CA MET A 75 7.00 -8.60 13.74
C MET A 75 7.10 -9.83 14.66
N LEU A 76 7.53 -10.97 14.12
CA LEU A 76 7.60 -12.24 14.87
C LEU A 76 8.87 -12.37 15.73
N LEU A 77 10.00 -11.85 15.25
CA LEU A 77 11.32 -12.07 15.84
C LEU A 77 11.88 -10.85 16.58
N LEU A 78 11.89 -9.70 15.96
CA LEU A 78 12.59 -8.51 16.48
C LEU A 78 11.66 -7.53 17.20
N ARG A 79 10.41 -7.44 16.79
CA ARG A 79 9.38 -6.54 17.35
C ARG A 79 9.82 -5.08 17.43
N GLN A 80 10.70 -4.64 16.54
CA GLN A 80 11.15 -3.23 16.49
C GLN A 80 10.02 -2.32 16.01
N SER A 81 9.85 -1.18 16.70
CA SER A 81 8.86 -0.17 16.34
C SER A 81 9.37 0.82 15.29
N MET A 82 10.65 1.19 15.35
CA MET A 82 11.27 2.16 14.44
C MET A 82 12.51 1.56 13.78
N PRO A 83 12.62 1.66 12.43
CA PRO A 83 13.82 1.23 11.73
C PRO A 83 14.98 2.23 11.95
N THR A 84 16.22 1.72 11.95
CA THR A 84 17.43 2.55 11.92
C THR A 84 17.70 3.06 10.50
N GLU A 85 18.55 4.11 10.37
CA GLU A 85 18.99 4.60 9.05
C GLU A 85 19.67 3.50 8.23
N ALA A 86 20.48 2.66 8.85
CA ALA A 86 21.16 1.55 8.17
C ALA A 86 20.14 0.53 7.62
N GLN A 87 19.07 0.23 8.38
CA GLN A 87 17.99 -0.63 7.93
C GLN A 87 17.21 -0.01 6.76
N LEU A 88 16.94 1.30 6.79
CA LEU A 88 16.29 2.01 5.69
C LEU A 88 17.14 1.98 4.42
N ARG A 89 18.46 2.24 4.52
CA ARG A 89 19.38 2.14 3.37
C ARG A 89 19.47 0.73 2.81
N PHE A 90 19.52 -0.28 3.68
CA PHE A 90 19.49 -1.67 3.26
C PHE A 90 18.19 -1.99 2.50
N TRP A 91 17.06 -1.48 3.00
CA TRP A 91 15.77 -1.65 2.35
C TRP A 91 15.76 -1.04 0.94
N ASP A 92 16.17 0.22 0.82
CA ASP A 92 16.18 0.92 -0.46
C ASP A 92 17.14 0.30 -1.47
N ASN A 93 18.33 -0.11 -1.02
CA ASN A 93 19.39 -0.60 -1.91
C ASN A 93 19.19 -2.07 -2.33
N TRP A 94 18.56 -2.89 -1.51
CA TRP A 94 18.47 -4.33 -1.74
C TRP A 94 17.04 -4.85 -1.83
N ILE A 95 16.19 -4.46 -0.88
CA ILE A 95 14.85 -5.02 -0.79
C ILE A 95 13.94 -4.48 -1.88
N VAL A 96 13.98 -3.19 -2.14
CA VAL A 96 13.17 -2.56 -3.20
C VAL A 96 13.53 -3.10 -4.59
N PRO A 97 14.82 -3.19 -5.01
CA PRO A 97 15.17 -3.80 -6.28
C PRO A 97 14.74 -5.26 -6.41
N VAL A 98 14.94 -6.08 -5.36
CA VAL A 98 14.50 -7.48 -5.34
C VAL A 98 12.98 -7.56 -5.44
N SER A 99 12.25 -6.75 -4.69
CA SER A 99 10.80 -6.68 -4.73
C SER A 99 10.27 -6.36 -6.13
N ARG A 100 10.91 -5.46 -6.86
CA ARG A 100 10.49 -5.12 -8.24
C ARG A 100 10.46 -6.34 -9.16
N VAL A 101 11.44 -7.22 -9.03
CA VAL A 101 11.51 -8.45 -9.81
C VAL A 101 10.47 -9.47 -9.32
N LEU A 102 10.40 -9.69 -8.02
CA LEU A 102 9.46 -10.63 -7.41
C LEU A 102 8.01 -10.21 -7.61
N ASP A 103 7.71 -8.92 -7.51
CA ASP A 103 6.36 -8.39 -7.71
C ASP A 103 5.85 -8.69 -9.14
N GLN A 104 6.72 -8.58 -10.13
CA GLN A 104 6.38 -8.96 -11.51
C GLN A 104 6.16 -10.46 -11.65
N LEU A 105 7.04 -11.28 -11.06
CA LEU A 105 6.95 -12.74 -11.08
C LEU A 105 5.64 -13.23 -10.45
N PHE A 106 5.24 -12.65 -9.32
CA PHE A 106 3.98 -12.96 -8.63
C PHE A 106 2.79 -12.17 -9.18
N ARG A 107 2.94 -11.47 -10.29
CA ARG A 107 1.89 -10.68 -10.96
C ARG A 107 1.22 -9.67 -10.01
N TYR A 108 1.99 -9.08 -9.09
CA TYR A 108 1.50 -8.09 -8.12
C TYR A 108 0.32 -8.57 -7.26
N SER A 109 0.29 -9.86 -6.97
CA SER A 109 -0.76 -10.49 -6.15
C SER A 109 -0.48 -10.48 -4.65
N VAL A 110 0.77 -10.26 -4.27
CA VAL A 110 1.25 -10.29 -2.88
C VAL A 110 2.22 -9.12 -2.66
N GLY A 111 2.13 -8.47 -1.51
CA GLY A 111 3.07 -7.40 -1.14
C GLY A 111 2.67 -6.66 0.13
N LYS A 112 3.62 -5.93 0.70
CA LYS A 112 3.46 -5.13 1.92
C LYS A 112 2.61 -3.89 1.70
N THR A 113 2.57 -3.39 0.48
CA THR A 113 1.90 -2.15 0.08
C THR A 113 0.82 -2.47 -0.95
N ILE A 114 -0.29 -1.75 -0.90
CA ILE A 114 -1.33 -1.82 -1.92
C ILE A 114 -1.44 -0.47 -2.64
N ILE A 115 -1.47 -0.52 -3.97
CA ILE A 115 -1.75 0.63 -4.83
C ILE A 115 -3.08 0.42 -5.54
N ALA A 116 -3.91 1.44 -5.54
CA ALA A 116 -5.15 1.47 -6.29
C ALA A 116 -5.21 2.73 -7.17
N VAL A 117 -5.66 2.55 -8.40
CA VAL A 117 -5.78 3.63 -9.40
C VAL A 117 -7.21 3.65 -9.90
N TRP A 118 -7.85 4.78 -9.73
CA TRP A 118 -9.18 5.05 -10.28
C TRP A 118 -9.09 6.17 -11.31
N ARG A 119 -10.00 6.14 -12.27
CA ARG A 119 -10.15 7.18 -13.28
C ARG A 119 -11.54 7.80 -13.22
N LYS A 120 -11.61 9.12 -13.38
CA LYS A 120 -12.87 9.84 -13.54
C LYS A 120 -13.33 9.71 -15.00
N PRO A 121 -14.54 9.19 -15.27
CA PRO A 121 -15.09 9.17 -16.62
C PRO A 121 -15.15 10.58 -17.23
N HIS A 122 -15.24 10.64 -18.56
CA HIS A 122 -15.45 11.88 -19.27
C HIS A 122 -16.87 12.39 -19.11
#